data_eeb66d479c0bac03dbe742c92778ca0f
#
_entry.id   eeb66d479c0bac03dbe742c92778ca0f
#
_cell.length_a   1.000
_cell.length_b   1.000
_cell.length_c   1.000
_cell.angle_alpha   90.00
_cell.angle_beta   90.00
_cell.angle_gamma   90.00
#
_symmetry.space_group_name_H-M   'P 1'
#
loop_
_entity.id
_entity.type
_entity.pdbx_description
1 polymer ?
#
loop_
_entity_poly.entity_id
_entity_poly.type
_entity_poly.pdbx_seq_one_letter_code
_entity_poly.pdbx_strand_id
1 'polypeptide(L)'
;MLKQVQHDNVIRKYTKFALCDSDYEPFLWLQSLEDMNLAFLIVDPFLISSNYETDIDDESLAKIGIEKPEDIIIMTIVTVPQDGSAITANFQGPLVINKTNRKCIQVILSDNRWTTKVNIVDALKAKGEN
;
A
#
# COMPACT_ATOMS: atom_id res chain seq x y z
N MET A 1 0.85 15.35 2.71
CA MET A 1 0.04 14.69 3.74
C MET A 1 -1.06 13.88 3.09
N LEU A 2 -1.23 12.66 3.51
CA LEU A 2 -2.32 11.81 3.05
C LEU A 2 -3.50 11.89 4.01
N LYS A 3 -4.72 11.88 3.46
CA LYS A 3 -5.94 11.86 4.25
C LYS A 3 -6.67 10.56 3.98
N GLN A 4 -6.84 9.76 5.01
CA GLN A 4 -7.60 8.52 4.90
C GLN A 4 -9.09 8.80 4.91
N VAL A 5 -9.79 8.23 3.93
CA VAL A 5 -11.23 8.43 3.78
C VAL A 5 -12.00 7.21 4.30
N GLN A 6 -11.46 6.00 4.07
CA GLN A 6 -12.09 4.77 4.51
C GLN A 6 -11.04 3.73 4.84
N HIS A 7 -11.40 2.85 5.77
CA HIS A 7 -10.49 1.83 6.25
C HIS A 7 -11.23 0.73 6.98
N ASP A 8 -10.62 -0.45 7.09
CA ASP A 8 -11.22 -1.62 7.70
C ASP A 8 -10.38 -2.23 8.80
N ASN A 9 -9.32 -1.53 9.26
CA ASN A 9 -8.37 -2.14 10.16
C ASN A 9 -7.74 -1.12 11.10
N VAL A 10 -6.57 -1.43 11.63
CA VAL A 10 -5.89 -0.63 12.64
C VAL A 10 -5.63 0.82 12.22
N ILE A 11 -5.43 1.11 10.93
CA ILE A 11 -5.21 2.47 10.48
C ILE A 11 -6.47 3.34 10.54
N ARG A 12 -7.62 2.73 10.76
CA ARG A 12 -8.92 3.37 10.90
C ARG A 12 -8.93 4.47 11.96
N LYS A 13 -8.22 4.25 13.04
CA LYS A 13 -8.19 5.18 14.17
C LYS A 13 -7.56 6.53 13.80
N TYR A 14 -6.64 6.53 12.84
CA TYR A 14 -5.91 7.71 12.46
C TYR A 14 -6.23 8.09 11.02
N THR A 15 -6.31 9.38 10.74
CA THR A 15 -6.77 9.87 9.45
C THR A 15 -5.76 10.72 8.71
N LYS A 16 -4.66 11.12 9.36
CA LYS A 16 -3.67 12.00 8.75
C LYS A 16 -2.29 11.37 8.79
N PHE A 17 -1.71 11.23 7.60
CA PHE A 17 -0.40 10.58 7.42
C PHE A 17 0.47 11.42 6.49
N ALA A 18 1.77 11.28 6.65
CA ALA A 18 2.76 11.85 5.74
C ALA A 18 3.59 10.74 5.12
N LEU A 19 3.92 10.90 3.84
CA LEU A 19 4.89 10.05 3.18
C LEU A 19 6.27 10.57 3.47
N CYS A 20 7.14 9.71 3.97
CA CYS A 20 8.51 10.06 4.30
C CYS A 20 9.48 9.10 3.62
N ASP A 21 10.63 9.62 3.21
CA ASP A 21 11.67 8.77 2.66
C ASP A 21 12.19 7.82 3.74
N SER A 22 12.63 6.65 3.29
CA SER A 22 13.30 5.68 4.15
C SER A 22 14.76 5.55 3.72
N ASP A 23 15.57 4.93 4.57
CA ASP A 23 16.95 4.59 4.21
C ASP A 23 17.04 3.35 3.33
N TYR A 24 15.89 2.77 2.97
CA TYR A 24 15.80 1.50 2.27
C TYR A 24 14.97 1.62 1.00
N GLU A 25 15.44 2.38 0.03
CA GLU A 25 14.74 2.45 -1.25
C GLU A 25 14.50 1.05 -1.84
N PRO A 26 13.34 0.79 -2.45
CA PRO A 26 12.24 1.71 -2.80
C PRO A 26 11.16 1.85 -1.73
N PHE A 27 11.44 1.47 -0.50
CA PHE A 27 10.48 1.54 0.59
C PHE A 27 10.34 2.97 1.11
N LEU A 28 9.11 3.31 1.50
CA LEU A 28 8.78 4.60 2.11
C LEU A 28 8.11 4.37 3.45
N TRP A 29 8.11 5.39 4.30
CA TRP A 29 7.35 5.39 5.53
C TRP A 29 6.05 6.14 5.34
N LEU A 30 4.96 5.57 5.84
CA LEU A 30 3.67 6.25 5.98
C LEU A 30 3.53 6.57 7.47
N GLN A 31 3.86 7.80 7.83
CA GLN A 31 3.94 8.26 9.22
C GLN A 31 2.62 8.90 9.64
N SER A 32 2.06 8.45 10.77
CA SER A 32 0.91 9.12 11.35
C SER A 32 1.30 10.51 11.84
N LEU A 33 0.48 11.51 11.55
CA LEU A 33 0.63 12.85 12.08
C LEU A 33 -0.10 13.04 13.40
N GLU A 34 -0.83 12.02 13.83
CA GLU A 34 -1.63 12.04 15.05
C GLU A 34 -1.00 11.18 16.16
N ASP A 35 -0.16 10.21 15.79
CA ASP A 35 0.57 9.35 16.72
C ASP A 35 1.99 9.16 16.19
N MET A 36 2.95 9.79 16.83
CA MET A 36 4.35 9.77 16.39
C MET A 36 4.98 8.38 16.48
N ASN A 37 4.37 7.46 17.22
CA ASN A 37 4.87 6.09 17.34
C ASN A 37 4.29 5.16 16.29
N LEU A 38 3.42 5.65 15.42
CA LEU A 38 2.78 4.83 14.40
C LEU A 38 3.28 5.21 13.01
N ALA A 39 3.93 4.26 12.37
CA ALA A 39 4.36 4.38 10.98
C ALA A 39 4.24 3.02 10.30
N PHE A 40 3.90 3.04 9.03
CA PHE A 40 3.86 1.84 8.20
C PHE A 40 4.93 1.92 7.14
N LEU A 41 5.65 0.82 6.94
CA LEU A 41 6.55 0.69 5.79
C LEU A 41 5.71 0.32 4.59
N ILE A 42 5.89 1.03 3.48
CA ILE A 42 5.10 0.79 2.27
C ILE A 42 6.02 0.69 1.05
N VAL A 43 5.52 0.02 0.02
CA VAL A 43 6.27 -0.16 -1.23
C VAL A 43 5.29 -0.19 -2.41
N ASP A 44 5.78 0.26 -3.56
CA ASP A 44 5.06 0.14 -4.82
C ASP A 44 5.05 -1.34 -5.24
N PRO A 45 3.88 -2.00 -5.27
CA PRO A 45 3.81 -3.43 -5.55
C PRO A 45 4.25 -3.80 -6.97
N PHE A 46 4.16 -2.86 -7.91
CA PHE A 46 4.57 -3.12 -9.30
C PHE A 46 6.09 -3.26 -9.42
N LEU A 47 6.83 -2.71 -8.47
CA LEU A 47 8.28 -2.91 -8.41
C LEU A 47 8.63 -4.31 -7.91
N ILE A 48 7.74 -4.93 -7.14
CA ILE A 48 7.94 -6.26 -6.57
C ILE A 48 7.45 -7.35 -7.53
N SER A 49 6.31 -7.13 -8.17
CA SER A 49 5.70 -8.10 -9.07
C SER A 49 5.14 -7.37 -10.29
N SER A 50 5.75 -7.61 -11.46
CA SER A 50 5.36 -6.91 -12.67
C SER A 50 3.97 -7.32 -13.18
N ASN A 51 3.45 -8.46 -12.73
CA ASN A 51 2.11 -8.92 -13.13
C ASN A 51 1.03 -8.60 -12.10
N TYR A 52 1.34 -7.75 -11.12
CA TYR A 52 0.34 -7.31 -10.16
C TYR A 52 -0.74 -6.51 -10.88
N GLU A 53 -1.99 -6.82 -10.56
CA GLU A 53 -3.15 -6.14 -11.13
C GLU A 53 -4.12 -5.78 -10.02
N THR A 54 -4.73 -4.60 -10.12
CA THR A 54 -5.76 -4.17 -9.19
C THR A 54 -7.04 -3.92 -9.95
N ASP A 55 -8.13 -4.51 -9.44
CA ASP A 55 -9.47 -4.22 -9.93
C ASP A 55 -10.19 -3.50 -8.80
N ILE A 56 -10.17 -2.18 -8.87
CA ILE A 56 -10.71 -1.33 -7.82
C ILE A 56 -12.09 -0.85 -8.27
N ASP A 57 -13.09 -1.08 -7.42
CA ASP A 57 -14.46 -0.73 -7.72
C ASP A 57 -14.67 0.79 -7.82
N ASP A 58 -15.63 1.18 -8.64
CA ASP A 58 -15.93 2.59 -8.90
C ASP A 58 -16.35 3.33 -7.63
N GLU A 59 -17.03 2.65 -6.72
CA GLU A 59 -17.44 3.25 -5.45
C GLU A 59 -16.25 3.68 -4.62
N SER A 60 -15.22 2.82 -4.53
CA SER A 60 -14.00 3.15 -3.81
C SER A 60 -13.26 4.32 -4.45
N LEU A 61 -13.15 4.32 -5.77
CA LEU A 61 -12.50 5.40 -6.49
C LEU A 61 -13.25 6.72 -6.30
N ALA A 62 -14.58 6.69 -6.29
CA ALA A 62 -15.39 7.87 -6.07
C ALA A 62 -15.19 8.46 -4.68
N LYS A 63 -15.00 7.61 -3.66
CA LYS A 63 -14.79 8.05 -2.28
C LYS A 63 -13.55 8.94 -2.13
N ILE A 64 -12.54 8.72 -2.95
CA ILE A 64 -11.32 9.52 -2.92
C ILE A 64 -11.23 10.50 -4.09
N GLY A 65 -12.33 10.65 -4.85
CA GLY A 65 -12.43 11.65 -5.89
C GLY A 65 -11.58 11.41 -7.12
N ILE A 66 -11.32 10.15 -7.46
CA ILE A 66 -10.57 9.82 -8.67
C ILE A 66 -11.40 10.16 -9.91
N GLU A 67 -10.83 10.95 -10.79
CA GLU A 67 -11.44 11.31 -12.07
C GLU A 67 -10.69 10.71 -13.25
N LYS A 68 -9.38 10.48 -13.11
CA LYS A 68 -8.51 9.98 -14.17
C LYS A 68 -7.63 8.85 -13.64
N PRO A 69 -7.42 7.78 -14.42
CA PRO A 69 -6.54 6.68 -13.99
C PRO A 69 -5.13 7.13 -13.61
N GLU A 70 -4.60 8.14 -14.28
CA GLU A 70 -3.24 8.64 -14.02
C GLU A 70 -3.10 9.32 -12.66
N ASP A 71 -4.21 9.61 -11.97
CA ASP A 71 -4.18 10.19 -10.64
C ASP A 71 -4.05 9.13 -9.54
N ILE A 72 -4.10 7.86 -9.91
CA ILE A 72 -4.06 6.75 -8.94
C ILE A 72 -2.63 6.35 -8.64
N ILE A 73 -2.30 6.29 -7.35
CA ILE A 73 -1.07 5.70 -6.86
C ILE A 73 -1.44 4.49 -6.02
N ILE A 74 -0.78 3.36 -6.27
CA ILE A 74 -1.00 2.12 -5.51
C ILE A 74 0.24 1.84 -4.68
N MET A 75 0.05 1.60 -3.38
CA MET A 75 1.11 1.20 -2.47
C MET A 75 0.63 0.02 -1.64
N THR A 76 1.57 -0.75 -1.11
CA THR A 76 1.24 -1.89 -0.25
C THR A 76 1.99 -1.78 1.07
N ILE A 77 1.35 -2.25 2.15
CA ILE A 77 1.95 -2.23 3.48
C ILE A 77 2.86 -3.45 3.63
N VAL A 78 4.05 -3.20 4.15
CA VAL A 78 5.10 -4.20 4.33
C VAL A 78 5.20 -4.56 5.80
N THR A 79 5.34 -5.85 6.08
CA THR A 79 5.59 -6.36 7.42
C THR A 79 7.01 -6.89 7.51
N VAL A 80 7.77 -6.38 8.47
CA VAL A 80 9.13 -6.84 8.77
C VAL A 80 9.09 -7.50 10.14
N PRO A 81 9.03 -8.86 10.19
CA PRO A 81 8.94 -9.55 11.48
C PRO A 81 10.21 -9.41 12.30
N GLN A 82 10.06 -9.32 13.62
CA GLN A 82 11.21 -9.20 14.52
C GLN A 82 11.96 -10.52 14.70
N ASP A 83 11.31 -11.64 14.40
CA ASP A 83 11.89 -12.98 14.59
C ASP A 83 12.78 -13.42 13.41
N GLY A 84 13.00 -12.55 12.45
CA GLY A 84 13.84 -12.87 11.29
C GLY A 84 13.14 -13.65 10.19
N SER A 85 11.84 -13.89 10.33
CA SER A 85 11.09 -14.55 9.26
C SER A 85 10.92 -13.61 8.05
N ALA A 86 10.32 -14.12 6.98
CA ALA A 86 10.27 -13.43 5.70
C ALA A 86 9.56 -12.08 5.78
N ILE A 87 10.11 -11.10 5.06
CA ILE A 87 9.48 -9.79 4.86
C ILE A 87 8.36 -9.96 3.85
N THR A 88 7.16 -9.50 4.18
CA THR A 88 5.99 -9.69 3.34
C THR A 88 5.28 -8.38 3.04
N ALA A 89 4.53 -8.36 1.94
CA ALA A 89 3.69 -7.22 1.57
C ALA A 89 2.24 -7.67 1.41
N ASN A 90 1.32 -6.81 1.78
CA ASN A 90 -0.11 -7.08 1.68
C ASN A 90 -0.61 -6.70 0.29
N PHE A 91 -0.57 -7.65 -0.64
CA PHE A 91 -1.02 -7.43 -2.02
C PHE A 91 -2.54 -7.52 -2.14
N GLN A 92 -3.21 -8.12 -1.18
CA GLN A 92 -4.67 -8.22 -1.19
C GLN A 92 -5.35 -6.94 -0.72
N GLY A 93 -4.69 -6.17 0.13
CA GLY A 93 -5.24 -4.94 0.70
C GLY A 93 -4.42 -3.71 0.38
N PRO A 94 -4.28 -3.34 -0.91
CA PRO A 94 -3.45 -2.19 -1.27
C PRO A 94 -4.05 -0.87 -0.80
N LEU A 95 -3.18 0.11 -0.63
CA LEU A 95 -3.56 1.50 -0.43
C LEU A 95 -3.73 2.14 -1.80
N VAL A 96 -4.86 2.80 -2.00
CA VAL A 96 -5.17 3.53 -3.22
C VAL A 96 -5.15 5.01 -2.88
N ILE A 97 -4.31 5.76 -3.54
CA ILE A 97 -4.05 7.17 -3.23
C ILE A 97 -4.38 8.02 -4.44
N ASN A 98 -5.14 9.10 -4.23
CA ASN A 98 -5.35 10.10 -5.25
C ASN A 98 -4.25 11.15 -5.09
N LYS A 99 -3.32 11.19 -6.04
CA LYS A 99 -2.17 12.10 -5.96
C LYS A 99 -2.56 13.58 -6.05
N THR A 100 -3.75 13.90 -6.57
CA THR A 100 -4.21 15.27 -6.73
C THR A 100 -4.73 15.87 -5.43
N ASN A 101 -5.62 15.15 -4.73
CA ASN A 101 -6.21 15.63 -3.49
C ASN A 101 -5.65 14.95 -2.24
N ARG A 102 -4.77 13.96 -2.42
CA ARG A 102 -4.09 13.22 -1.35
C ARG A 102 -5.01 12.40 -0.45
N LYS A 103 -6.21 12.12 -0.92
CA LYS A 103 -7.08 11.18 -0.22
C LYS A 103 -6.62 9.76 -0.47
N CYS A 104 -6.78 8.90 0.53
CA CYS A 104 -6.29 7.53 0.49
C CYS A 104 -7.33 6.59 1.07
N ILE A 105 -7.44 5.42 0.49
CA ILE A 105 -8.32 4.36 0.97
C ILE A 105 -7.58 3.02 0.86
N GLN A 106 -7.79 2.14 1.83
CA GLN A 106 -7.34 0.76 1.71
C GLN A 106 -8.49 -0.07 1.14
N VAL A 107 -8.24 -0.78 0.06
CA VAL A 107 -9.26 -1.64 -0.56
C VAL A 107 -8.87 -3.10 -0.38
N ILE A 108 -9.85 -3.98 -0.40
CA ILE A 108 -9.62 -5.42 -0.35
C ILE A 108 -9.95 -6.00 -1.72
N LEU A 109 -8.93 -6.56 -2.38
CA LEU A 109 -9.12 -7.16 -3.70
C LEU A 109 -9.77 -8.53 -3.55
N SER A 110 -10.69 -8.85 -4.46
CA SER A 110 -11.34 -10.15 -4.50
C SER A 110 -10.54 -11.20 -5.26
N ASP A 111 -9.50 -10.81 -5.97
CA ASP A 111 -8.68 -11.72 -6.77
C ASP A 111 -7.83 -12.59 -5.84
N ASN A 112 -8.05 -13.89 -5.89
CA ASN A 112 -7.39 -14.87 -5.02
C ASN A 112 -5.89 -15.04 -5.31
N ARG A 113 -5.39 -14.50 -6.41
CA ARG A 113 -3.95 -14.51 -6.70
C ARG A 113 -3.16 -13.70 -5.68
N TRP A 114 -3.78 -12.67 -5.08
CA TRP A 114 -3.11 -11.74 -4.20
C TRP A 114 -3.45 -12.03 -2.75
N THR A 115 -2.40 -12.26 -1.95
CA THR A 115 -2.54 -12.59 -0.54
C THR A 115 -2.07 -11.45 0.34
N THR A 116 -2.35 -11.55 1.63
CA THR A 116 -1.91 -10.55 2.61
C THR A 116 -0.43 -10.67 2.98
N LYS A 117 0.22 -11.77 2.58
CA LYS A 117 1.62 -12.06 2.95
C LYS A 117 2.42 -12.53 1.76
N VAL A 118 2.57 -11.67 0.77
CA VAL A 118 3.44 -11.96 -0.37
C VAL A 118 4.89 -11.81 0.05
N ASN A 119 5.67 -12.90 -0.08
CA ASN A 119 7.09 -12.87 0.25
C ASN A 119 7.84 -12.02 -0.76
N ILE A 120 8.40 -10.89 -0.29
CA ILE A 120 9.02 -9.91 -1.18
C ILE A 120 10.26 -10.48 -1.87
N VAL A 121 11.11 -11.20 -1.13
CA VAL A 121 12.34 -11.75 -1.70
C VAL A 121 12.02 -12.77 -2.80
N ASP A 122 11.06 -13.67 -2.54
CA ASP A 122 10.65 -14.67 -3.53
C ASP A 122 10.06 -14.01 -4.77
N ALA A 123 9.25 -12.97 -4.59
CA ALA A 123 8.64 -12.25 -5.71
C ALA A 123 9.69 -11.55 -6.57
N LEU A 124 10.70 -10.94 -5.93
CA LEU A 124 11.79 -10.29 -6.65
C LEU A 124 12.64 -11.30 -7.42
N LYS A 125 12.88 -12.48 -6.84
CA LYS A 125 13.59 -13.56 -7.54
C LYS A 125 12.82 -14.01 -8.77
N ALA A 126 11.51 -14.22 -8.65
CA ALA A 126 10.67 -14.63 -9.76
C ALA A 126 10.68 -13.56 -10.86
N LYS A 127 10.64 -12.28 -10.49
CA LYS A 127 10.71 -11.19 -11.44
C LYS A 127 12.05 -11.14 -12.18
N GLY A 128 13.15 -11.42 -11.47
CA GLY A 128 14.49 -11.42 -12.06
C GLY A 128 14.74 -12.59 -13.01
N GLU A 129 13.96 -13.66 -12.91
CA GLU A 129 14.08 -14.83 -13.77
C GLU A 129 13.35 -14.69 -15.11
N ASN A 130 12.60 -13.63 -15.28
CA ASN A 130 11.86 -13.39 -16.53
C ASN A 130 12.68 -12.55 -17.53
#